data_29cb241a6c6e224ec0a623b588cd8633
#
_entry.id   29cb241a6c6e224ec0a623b588cd8633
#
_cell.length_a   1.000
_cell.length_b   1.000
_cell.length_c   1.000
_cell.angle_alpha   90.00
_cell.angle_beta   90.00
_cell.angle_gamma   90.00
#
_symmetry.space_group_name_H-M   'P 1'
#
loop_
_entity.id
_entity.type
_entity.pdbx_description
1 polymer ?
#
loop_
_entity_poly.entity_id
_entity_poly.type
_entity_poly.pdbx_seq_one_letter_code
_entity_poly.pdbx_strand_id
1 'polypeptide(L)'
;MKKLLIALFLFPVTLVVAVPSAKPRLGEAPVRKIVAAMSLEEKAGLLVGTSMEGYAGEGAVTGRTLKTVPGSAGTTRSLESYGIPTTVMADGPAGLRIDPERAGDARTYFCTAFPIGTMLASTWDEAAIERCGAAMGNEVLEYGCDVILGPGMNIHRHPLCGRNFEYYSEDPLLSGKCGAAMVRGIQSQGVGTSVKHFAANNQESMRLQNDARVSQRALREIYLRGFEIAVKEGRPWTVMSSYNRINGPYTQESRELLTTVLRDEWGYEGLVVSDWIGKRNTVAQVHAGNDLMMPGEPAQAREIVEAVRSGRLAEADVDRCVTRVLEYILRTPRFRKQAVSETPDLEAHAAVSRQVAAEGMVLLRNEGAALPLAAGCNLCLLYTSPSPRDS
;
A
#
# COMPACT_ATOMS: atom_id res chain seq x y z
N MET A 1 6.15 71.31 59.88
CA MET A 1 5.44 70.05 59.57
C MET A 1 5.35 69.94 58.05
N LYS A 2 6.22 69.17 57.39
CA LYS A 2 6.18 68.93 55.93
C LYS A 2 5.34 67.67 55.66
N LYS A 3 4.24 67.79 54.91
CA LYS A 3 3.40 66.66 54.45
C LYS A 3 4.01 66.03 53.22
N LEU A 4 4.40 64.77 53.35
CA LEU A 4 4.91 63.96 52.25
C LEU A 4 3.71 63.33 51.50
N LEU A 5 3.46 63.72 50.26
CA LEU A 5 2.46 63.07 49.37
C LEU A 5 3.14 61.90 48.67
N ILE A 6 2.71 60.68 48.98
CA ILE A 6 3.12 59.48 48.24
C ILE A 6 2.09 59.27 47.10
N ALA A 7 2.54 59.49 45.86
CA ALA A 7 1.75 59.19 44.67
C ALA A 7 1.89 57.68 44.34
N LEU A 8 0.82 56.92 44.47
CA LEU A 8 0.74 55.50 44.11
C LEU A 8 0.48 55.39 42.61
N PHE A 9 1.50 55.03 41.83
CA PHE A 9 1.35 54.71 40.40
C PHE A 9 0.80 53.28 40.25
N LEU A 10 -0.50 53.13 39.93
CA LEU A 10 -1.11 51.88 39.50
C LEU A 10 -0.79 51.68 38.01
N PHE A 11 0.16 50.76 37.74
CA PHE A 11 0.35 50.25 36.36
C PHE A 11 -0.78 49.25 36.04
N PRO A 12 -1.48 49.42 34.94
CA PRO A 12 -2.45 48.41 34.50
C PRO A 12 -1.67 47.18 33.99
N VAL A 13 -1.80 46.05 34.70
CA VAL A 13 -1.35 44.74 34.22
C VAL A 13 -2.34 44.30 33.13
N THR A 14 -2.01 44.52 31.88
CA THR A 14 -2.72 43.94 30.76
C THR A 14 -2.43 42.47 30.72
N LEU A 15 -3.42 41.67 31.14
CA LEU A 15 -3.38 40.21 30.97
C LEU A 15 -3.54 39.91 29.48
N VAL A 16 -2.42 39.64 28.79
CA VAL A 16 -2.45 39.14 27.41
C VAL A 16 -2.88 37.68 27.48
N VAL A 17 -4.18 37.45 27.33
CA VAL A 17 -4.71 36.11 27.10
C VAL A 17 -4.24 35.69 25.73
N ALA A 18 -3.23 34.81 25.68
CA ALA A 18 -2.79 34.18 24.44
C ALA A 18 -3.97 33.37 23.89
N VAL A 19 -4.61 33.86 22.84
CA VAL A 19 -5.57 33.07 22.07
C VAL A 19 -4.78 31.88 21.50
N PRO A 20 -5.19 30.62 21.72
CA PRO A 20 -4.51 29.48 21.13
C PRO A 20 -4.48 29.66 19.62
N SER A 21 -3.30 29.76 19.04
CA SER A 21 -3.17 29.84 17.60
C SER A 21 -3.80 28.57 17.00
N ALA A 22 -4.67 28.72 16.02
CA ALA A 22 -5.31 27.61 15.35
C ALA A 22 -4.23 26.64 14.82
N LYS A 23 -4.44 25.32 14.99
CA LYS A 23 -3.50 24.32 14.47
C LYS A 23 -3.36 24.46 12.95
N PRO A 24 -2.14 24.33 12.38
CA PRO A 24 -1.94 24.37 10.94
C PRO A 24 -2.64 23.18 10.28
N ARG A 25 -3.34 23.42 9.17
CA ARG A 25 -4.11 22.37 8.48
C ARG A 25 -3.39 21.85 7.24
N LEU A 26 -3.54 20.55 6.98
CA LEU A 26 -2.98 19.89 5.80
C LEU A 26 -3.62 20.48 4.53
N GLY A 27 -2.78 20.80 3.53
CA GLY A 27 -3.19 21.50 2.30
C GLY A 27 -3.22 23.03 2.41
N GLU A 28 -3.29 23.59 3.61
CA GLU A 28 -3.28 25.03 3.86
C GLU A 28 -1.90 25.52 4.36
N ALA A 29 -1.17 24.64 5.05
CA ALA A 29 0.16 24.93 5.56
C ALA A 29 1.19 23.92 5.02
N PRO A 30 2.47 24.31 4.90
CA PRO A 30 3.53 23.37 4.55
C PRO A 30 3.61 22.21 5.54
N VAL A 31 3.82 20.96 5.02
CA VAL A 31 3.87 19.74 5.83
C VAL A 31 4.81 19.87 7.02
N ARG A 32 6.00 20.47 6.83
CA ARG A 32 6.96 20.71 7.92
C ARG A 32 6.39 21.48 9.12
N LYS A 33 5.48 22.45 8.88
CA LYS A 33 4.83 23.21 9.95
C LYS A 33 3.80 22.36 10.70
N ILE A 34 3.14 21.45 10.00
CA ILE A 34 2.17 20.52 10.59
C ILE A 34 2.93 19.53 11.49
N VAL A 35 3.99 18.91 10.98
CA VAL A 35 4.83 17.97 11.75
C VAL A 35 5.40 18.65 13.00
N ALA A 36 5.90 19.89 12.89
CA ALA A 36 6.43 20.64 14.02
C ALA A 36 5.37 21.03 15.07
N ALA A 37 4.09 21.10 14.69
CA ALA A 37 2.99 21.43 15.60
C ALA A 37 2.36 20.20 16.27
N MET A 38 2.69 18.99 15.82
CA MET A 38 2.17 17.74 16.37
C MET A 38 2.89 17.33 17.65
N SER A 39 2.13 16.77 18.60
CA SER A 39 2.73 16.04 19.71
C SER A 39 3.36 14.73 19.24
N LEU A 40 4.26 14.18 20.06
CA LEU A 40 4.88 12.89 19.76
C LEU A 40 3.85 11.76 19.64
N GLU A 41 2.79 11.80 20.44
CA GLU A 41 1.68 10.84 20.40
C GLU A 41 0.86 10.96 19.11
N GLU A 42 0.60 12.18 18.64
CA GLU A 42 -0.07 12.42 17.36
C GLU A 42 0.78 11.91 16.21
N LYS A 43 2.09 12.20 16.21
CA LYS A 43 3.06 11.68 15.24
C LYS A 43 3.10 10.15 15.21
N ALA A 44 3.32 9.53 16.38
CA ALA A 44 3.37 8.07 16.52
C ALA A 44 2.08 7.39 16.05
N GLY A 45 0.93 8.01 16.36
CA GLY A 45 -0.38 7.51 15.93
C GLY A 45 -0.57 7.49 14.41
N LEU A 46 0.02 8.41 13.66
CA LEU A 46 -0.05 8.45 12.20
C LEU A 46 0.79 7.37 11.51
N LEU A 47 1.80 6.82 12.19
CA LEU A 47 2.66 5.76 11.64
C LEU A 47 2.05 4.36 11.82
N VAL A 48 0.86 4.26 12.39
CA VAL A 48 0.21 3.00 12.73
C VAL A 48 -1.22 3.00 12.19
N GLY A 49 -1.56 1.97 11.42
CA GLY A 49 -2.91 1.78 10.92
C GLY A 49 -3.96 1.61 12.04
N THR A 50 -5.23 1.57 11.67
CA THR A 50 -6.34 1.56 12.65
C THR A 50 -6.77 0.16 13.07
N SER A 51 -5.96 -0.87 12.79
CA SER A 51 -6.24 -2.29 13.00
C SER A 51 -7.28 -2.90 12.04
N MET A 52 -7.47 -4.22 12.15
CA MET A 52 -8.46 -4.97 11.36
C MET A 52 -9.71 -5.21 12.21
N GLU A 53 -10.62 -4.27 12.24
CA GLU A 53 -11.91 -4.47 12.89
C GLU A 53 -12.78 -5.44 12.08
N GLY A 54 -13.27 -6.48 12.75
CA GLY A 54 -14.12 -7.52 12.15
C GLY A 54 -13.38 -8.77 11.68
N TYR A 55 -12.05 -8.86 11.83
CA TYR A 55 -11.31 -10.08 11.55
C TYR A 55 -11.37 -11.04 12.74
N ALA A 56 -11.98 -12.21 12.53
CA ALA A 56 -12.14 -13.24 13.56
C ALA A 56 -10.96 -14.22 13.68
N GLY A 57 -9.93 -14.06 12.87
CA GLY A 57 -8.74 -14.93 12.91
C GLY A 57 -8.85 -16.22 12.10
N GLU A 58 -9.98 -16.50 11.46
CA GLU A 58 -10.21 -17.69 10.64
C GLU A 58 -10.20 -17.34 9.14
N GLY A 59 -9.57 -18.20 8.33
CA GLY A 59 -9.51 -18.07 6.87
C GLY A 59 -8.23 -17.42 6.34
N ALA A 60 -8.21 -17.15 5.03
CA ALA A 60 -7.07 -16.53 4.36
C ALA A 60 -6.73 -15.16 4.96
N VAL A 61 -5.46 -14.97 5.26
CA VAL A 61 -4.93 -13.74 5.88
C VAL A 61 -4.93 -12.62 4.83
N THR A 62 -6.08 -12.04 4.58
CA THR A 62 -6.21 -10.76 3.91
C THR A 62 -6.68 -9.76 4.94
N GLY A 63 -6.04 -8.59 5.03
CA GLY A 63 -6.51 -7.53 5.88
C GLY A 63 -7.98 -7.26 5.55
N ARG A 64 -8.82 -7.14 6.55
CA ARG A 64 -10.24 -6.82 6.39
C ARG A 64 -10.68 -5.85 7.46
N THR A 65 -11.30 -4.76 7.05
CA THR A 65 -11.92 -3.80 7.95
C THR A 65 -13.36 -3.55 7.54
N LEU A 66 -14.22 -3.24 8.51
CA LEU A 66 -15.58 -2.77 8.25
C LEU A 66 -15.66 -1.24 8.19
N LYS A 67 -14.55 -0.54 8.50
CA LYS A 67 -14.49 0.93 8.49
C LYS A 67 -14.39 1.48 7.08
N THR A 68 -15.14 2.54 6.81
CA THR A 68 -15.10 3.37 5.60
C THR A 68 -15.49 2.63 4.32
N VAL A 69 -14.72 1.60 3.92
CA VAL A 69 -15.06 0.69 2.80
C VAL A 69 -14.98 -0.74 3.34
N PRO A 70 -16.12 -1.38 3.59
CA PRO A 70 -16.16 -2.75 4.09
C PRO A 70 -15.39 -3.72 3.19
N GLY A 71 -14.63 -4.63 3.78
CA GLY A 71 -13.80 -5.59 3.08
C GLY A 71 -12.45 -5.04 2.60
N SER A 72 -12.19 -3.73 2.74
CA SER A 72 -10.86 -3.18 2.44
C SER A 72 -9.80 -3.70 3.41
N ALA A 73 -8.53 -3.61 3.00
CA ALA A 73 -7.42 -4.21 3.74
C ALA A 73 -7.06 -3.45 5.03
N GLY A 74 -7.27 -2.13 5.06
CA GLY A 74 -6.96 -1.32 6.22
C GLY A 74 -7.07 0.18 5.96
N THR A 75 -7.01 0.94 7.05
CA THR A 75 -7.15 2.40 7.02
C THR A 75 -6.08 3.09 7.85
N THR A 76 -5.76 4.34 7.48
CA THR A 76 -4.92 5.22 8.27
C THR A 76 -5.73 5.96 9.33
N ARG A 77 -5.07 6.47 10.35
CA ARG A 77 -5.69 7.29 11.39
C ARG A 77 -5.99 8.70 10.86
N SER A 78 -7.17 9.24 11.18
CA SER A 78 -7.51 10.66 10.97
C SER A 78 -7.03 11.52 12.13
N LEU A 79 -6.71 12.79 11.83
CA LEU A 79 -6.48 13.85 12.81
C LEU A 79 -7.21 15.12 12.33
N GLU A 80 -8.49 15.23 12.67
CA GLU A 80 -9.38 16.29 12.18
C GLU A 80 -8.89 17.71 12.54
N SER A 81 -8.24 17.85 13.70
CA SER A 81 -7.68 19.12 14.16
C SER A 81 -6.60 19.67 13.20
N TYR A 82 -5.96 18.79 12.42
CA TYR A 82 -4.99 19.15 11.37
C TYR A 82 -5.55 19.00 9.95
N GLY A 83 -6.82 18.67 9.79
CA GLY A 83 -7.43 18.43 8.47
C GLY A 83 -6.94 17.15 7.79
N ILE A 84 -6.47 16.17 8.55
CA ILE A 84 -5.95 14.88 8.07
C ILE A 84 -7.08 13.86 8.05
N PRO A 85 -7.55 13.40 6.87
CA PRO A 85 -8.57 12.36 6.77
C PRO A 85 -7.98 10.97 6.97
N THR A 86 -8.85 10.00 7.24
CA THR A 86 -8.56 8.58 7.04
C THR A 86 -8.34 8.30 5.55
N THR A 87 -7.41 7.42 5.21
CA THR A 87 -7.26 6.87 3.85
C THR A 87 -7.49 5.36 3.86
N VAL A 88 -7.91 4.80 2.73
CA VAL A 88 -8.30 3.40 2.59
C VAL A 88 -7.35 2.68 1.65
N MET A 89 -6.80 1.56 2.11
CA MET A 89 -6.01 0.63 1.31
C MET A 89 -6.82 -0.66 1.11
N ALA A 90 -6.96 -1.09 -0.14
CA ALA A 90 -7.67 -2.32 -0.48
C ALA A 90 -6.75 -3.33 -1.16
N ASP A 91 -6.93 -4.61 -0.88
CA ASP A 91 -6.15 -5.66 -1.55
C ASP A 91 -6.67 -5.89 -2.98
N GLY A 92 -5.85 -6.52 -3.81
CA GLY A 92 -6.28 -6.97 -5.12
C GLY A 92 -5.29 -6.81 -6.27
N PRO A 93 -4.21 -7.63 -6.36
CA PRO A 93 -3.31 -7.61 -7.51
C PRO A 93 -3.98 -8.06 -8.83
N ALA A 94 -5.11 -8.78 -8.76
CA ALA A 94 -5.91 -9.21 -9.92
C ALA A 94 -7.34 -8.62 -9.93
N GLY A 95 -7.53 -7.46 -9.30
CA GLY A 95 -8.82 -6.77 -9.16
C GLY A 95 -9.08 -6.33 -7.73
N LEU A 96 -9.86 -5.29 -7.56
CA LEU A 96 -10.20 -4.72 -6.26
C LEU A 96 -10.92 -5.75 -5.37
N ARG A 97 -10.55 -5.82 -4.09
CA ARG A 97 -11.19 -6.67 -3.08
C ARG A 97 -11.86 -5.82 -2.01
N ILE A 98 -13.18 -5.85 -2.04
CA ILE A 98 -14.06 -5.24 -1.04
C ILE A 98 -15.22 -6.20 -0.75
N ASP A 99 -15.97 -5.94 0.30
CA ASP A 99 -17.19 -6.72 0.55
C ASP A 99 -18.27 -6.38 -0.49
N PRO A 100 -18.98 -7.39 -1.01
CA PRO A 100 -20.04 -7.18 -2.00
C PRO A 100 -21.27 -6.49 -1.40
N GLU A 101 -21.43 -6.51 -0.09
CA GLU A 101 -22.57 -5.95 0.62
C GLU A 101 -22.11 -4.86 1.59
N ARG A 102 -22.90 -3.80 1.72
CA ARG A 102 -22.69 -2.73 2.68
C ARG A 102 -23.93 -2.55 3.55
N ALA A 103 -23.74 -2.36 4.86
CA ALA A 103 -24.85 -2.18 5.79
C ALA A 103 -25.68 -0.94 5.41
N GLY A 104 -27.00 -1.15 5.23
CA GLY A 104 -27.95 -0.08 4.88
C GLY A 104 -27.99 0.27 3.39
N ASP A 105 -27.30 -0.48 2.52
CA ASP A 105 -27.35 -0.34 1.07
C ASP A 105 -27.84 -1.66 0.43
N ALA A 106 -28.82 -1.58 -0.46
CA ALA A 106 -29.38 -2.73 -1.15
C ALA A 106 -28.59 -3.15 -2.40
N ARG A 107 -27.60 -2.34 -2.81
CA ARG A 107 -26.74 -2.63 -3.97
C ARG A 107 -25.74 -3.74 -3.64
N THR A 108 -25.36 -4.48 -4.68
CA THR A 108 -24.21 -5.39 -4.62
C THR A 108 -23.02 -4.74 -5.32
N TYR A 109 -21.89 -4.67 -4.63
CA TYR A 109 -20.66 -4.07 -5.11
C TYR A 109 -19.79 -5.12 -5.79
N PHE A 110 -19.97 -5.30 -7.10
CA PHE A 110 -19.17 -6.21 -7.92
C PHE A 110 -17.85 -5.54 -8.33
N CYS A 111 -16.78 -6.33 -8.34
CA CYS A 111 -15.48 -5.92 -8.86
C CYS A 111 -15.04 -6.85 -9.98
N THR A 112 -14.40 -6.30 -11.01
CA THR A 112 -13.90 -7.08 -12.14
C THR A 112 -12.72 -7.95 -11.72
N ALA A 113 -12.74 -9.23 -12.08
CA ALA A 113 -11.59 -10.10 -12.04
C ALA A 113 -10.76 -9.88 -13.30
N PHE A 114 -9.56 -9.32 -13.14
CA PHE A 114 -8.61 -9.12 -14.22
C PHE A 114 -7.69 -10.33 -14.39
N PRO A 115 -7.02 -10.49 -15.56
CA PRO A 115 -6.03 -11.55 -15.73
C PRO A 115 -4.95 -11.51 -14.65
N ILE A 116 -4.54 -12.67 -14.18
CA ILE A 116 -3.46 -12.80 -13.19
C ILE A 116 -2.12 -12.32 -13.77
N GLY A 117 -1.17 -11.96 -12.89
CA GLY A 117 0.12 -11.40 -13.30
C GLY A 117 0.85 -12.20 -14.36
N THR A 118 0.90 -13.53 -14.22
CA THR A 118 1.50 -14.44 -15.22
C THR A 118 0.83 -14.32 -16.59
N MET A 119 -0.51 -14.23 -16.63
CA MET A 119 -1.26 -14.06 -17.88
C MET A 119 -1.01 -12.70 -18.50
N LEU A 120 -0.98 -11.63 -17.70
CA LEU A 120 -0.65 -10.29 -18.18
C LEU A 120 0.77 -10.24 -18.79
N ALA A 121 1.74 -10.85 -18.13
CA ALA A 121 3.11 -10.90 -18.63
C ALA A 121 3.24 -11.69 -19.96
N SER A 122 2.37 -12.70 -20.16
CA SER A 122 2.37 -13.49 -21.39
C SER A 122 1.95 -12.70 -22.63
N THR A 123 1.30 -11.54 -22.47
CA THR A 123 0.98 -10.64 -23.59
C THR A 123 2.22 -9.95 -24.17
N TRP A 124 3.26 -9.74 -23.39
CA TRP A 124 4.42 -8.90 -23.72
C TRP A 124 4.05 -7.47 -24.19
N ASP A 125 2.85 -7.01 -23.81
CA ASP A 125 2.27 -5.72 -24.23
C ASP A 125 2.04 -4.82 -23.02
N GLU A 126 2.94 -3.84 -22.80
CA GLU A 126 2.79 -2.85 -21.73
C GLU A 126 1.48 -2.05 -21.87
N ALA A 127 1.02 -1.75 -23.09
CA ALA A 127 -0.19 -0.97 -23.31
C ALA A 127 -1.44 -1.77 -22.93
N ALA A 128 -1.48 -3.09 -23.16
CA ALA A 128 -2.55 -3.98 -22.71
C ALA A 128 -2.63 -4.01 -21.18
N ILE A 129 -1.48 -4.12 -20.51
CA ILE A 129 -1.39 -4.11 -19.05
C ILE A 129 -1.84 -2.75 -18.49
N GLU A 130 -1.44 -1.65 -19.12
CA GLU A 130 -1.82 -0.30 -18.71
C GLU A 130 -3.32 -0.08 -18.85
N ARG A 131 -3.98 -0.61 -19.90
CA ARG A 131 -5.45 -0.59 -20.05
C ARG A 131 -6.15 -1.36 -18.92
N CYS A 132 -5.66 -2.56 -18.54
CA CYS A 132 -6.16 -3.29 -17.37
C CYS A 132 -5.98 -2.48 -16.09
N GLY A 133 -4.82 -1.87 -15.93
CA GLY A 133 -4.53 -1.01 -14.79
C GLY A 133 -5.49 0.18 -14.69
N ALA A 134 -5.80 0.84 -15.81
CA ALA A 134 -6.74 1.95 -15.83
C ALA A 134 -8.17 1.52 -15.44
N ALA A 135 -8.65 0.39 -15.95
CA ALA A 135 -9.95 -0.17 -15.58
C ALA A 135 -10.01 -0.52 -14.07
N MET A 136 -8.95 -1.19 -13.56
CA MET A 136 -8.83 -1.51 -12.13
C MET A 136 -8.77 -0.25 -11.27
N GLY A 137 -8.00 0.76 -11.66
CA GLY A 137 -7.89 2.04 -10.96
C GLY A 137 -9.19 2.80 -10.90
N ASN A 138 -10.02 2.71 -11.94
CA ASN A 138 -11.36 3.30 -11.94
C ASN A 138 -12.25 2.65 -10.87
N GLU A 139 -12.27 1.32 -10.76
CA GLU A 139 -13.02 0.64 -9.68
C GLU A 139 -12.51 1.02 -8.28
N VAL A 140 -11.19 1.15 -8.11
CA VAL A 140 -10.59 1.61 -6.84
C VAL A 140 -11.10 3.00 -6.46
N LEU A 141 -11.15 3.93 -7.43
CA LEU A 141 -11.66 5.27 -7.24
C LEU A 141 -13.14 5.27 -6.91
N GLU A 142 -13.95 4.65 -7.77
CA GLU A 142 -15.41 4.67 -7.68
C GLU A 142 -15.94 4.03 -6.40
N TYR A 143 -15.25 3.02 -5.88
CA TYR A 143 -15.63 2.38 -4.62
C TYR A 143 -15.02 3.01 -3.36
N GLY A 144 -14.35 4.15 -3.52
CA GLY A 144 -13.89 5.00 -2.42
C GLY A 144 -12.62 4.51 -1.73
N CYS A 145 -11.79 3.72 -2.44
CA CYS A 145 -10.46 3.34 -1.99
C CYS A 145 -9.41 4.33 -2.50
N ASP A 146 -8.34 4.55 -1.71
CA ASP A 146 -7.27 5.50 -2.06
C ASP A 146 -6.06 4.80 -2.69
N VAL A 147 -5.79 3.55 -2.30
CA VAL A 147 -4.65 2.74 -2.77
C VAL A 147 -5.08 1.29 -2.95
N ILE A 148 -4.65 0.67 -4.05
CA ILE A 148 -4.71 -0.77 -4.22
C ILE A 148 -3.35 -1.41 -3.87
N LEU A 149 -3.38 -2.53 -3.11
CA LEU A 149 -2.19 -3.28 -2.72
C LEU A 149 -1.75 -4.21 -3.85
N GLY A 150 -1.13 -3.64 -4.82
CA GLY A 150 -0.63 -4.26 -6.04
C GLY A 150 0.13 -3.24 -6.91
N PRO A 151 0.80 -3.72 -7.96
CA PRO A 151 0.99 -5.11 -8.36
C PRO A 151 1.96 -5.89 -7.49
N GLY A 152 1.82 -7.22 -7.48
CA GLY A 152 2.83 -8.14 -6.98
C GLY A 152 3.94 -8.34 -8.01
N MET A 153 5.22 -8.33 -7.58
CA MET A 153 6.34 -8.26 -8.51
C MET A 153 7.50 -9.21 -8.20
N ASN A 154 7.34 -10.10 -7.22
CA ASN A 154 8.43 -11.01 -6.88
C ASN A 154 8.73 -11.98 -8.03
N ILE A 155 9.99 -12.39 -8.14
CA ILE A 155 10.47 -13.26 -9.21
C ILE A 155 9.92 -14.68 -9.05
N HIS A 156 9.47 -15.31 -10.14
CA HIS A 156 9.13 -16.73 -10.23
C HIS A 156 10.38 -17.60 -10.08
N ARG A 157 10.92 -17.70 -8.89
CA ARG A 157 12.14 -18.49 -8.64
C ARG A 157 11.88 -19.98 -8.63
N HIS A 158 10.72 -20.39 -8.11
CA HIS A 158 10.35 -21.80 -7.97
C HIS A 158 8.89 -21.99 -8.40
N PRO A 159 8.57 -22.98 -9.25
CA PRO A 159 7.21 -23.17 -9.78
C PRO A 159 6.17 -23.49 -8.71
N LEU A 160 6.58 -24.04 -7.56
CA LEU A 160 5.68 -24.37 -6.45
C LEU A 160 5.50 -23.22 -5.45
N CYS A 161 5.95 -22.01 -5.74
CA CYS A 161 5.63 -20.86 -4.90
C CYS A 161 4.14 -20.52 -5.05
N GLY A 162 3.39 -20.56 -3.94
CA GLY A 162 1.93 -20.44 -3.93
C GLY A 162 1.40 -19.08 -4.40
N ARG A 163 2.26 -18.06 -4.55
CA ARG A 163 1.90 -16.71 -5.00
C ARG A 163 2.40 -16.36 -6.40
N ASN A 164 2.95 -17.31 -7.15
CA ASN A 164 3.40 -17.05 -8.52
C ASN A 164 2.27 -16.53 -9.43
N PHE A 165 1.04 -16.91 -9.17
CA PHE A 165 -0.11 -16.44 -9.97
C PHE A 165 -0.25 -14.91 -9.98
N GLU A 166 0.06 -14.23 -8.88
CA GLU A 166 -0.04 -12.77 -8.79
C GLU A 166 1.22 -12.03 -9.22
N TYR A 167 2.31 -12.75 -9.51
CA TYR A 167 3.58 -12.22 -9.99
C TYR A 167 3.69 -12.36 -11.51
N TYR A 168 4.61 -11.63 -12.13
CA TYR A 168 4.68 -11.56 -13.59
C TYR A 168 5.56 -12.62 -14.22
N SER A 169 6.83 -12.75 -13.81
CA SER A 169 7.83 -13.54 -14.51
C SER A 169 9.01 -13.93 -13.62
N GLU A 170 9.83 -14.86 -14.11
CA GLU A 170 11.18 -15.12 -13.61
C GLU A 170 12.19 -14.07 -14.11
N ASP A 171 11.90 -13.39 -15.22
CA ASP A 171 12.72 -12.32 -15.76
C ASP A 171 12.44 -10.99 -15.05
N PRO A 172 13.46 -10.38 -14.40
CA PRO A 172 13.29 -9.13 -13.70
C PRO A 172 13.00 -7.93 -14.63
N LEU A 173 13.45 -7.97 -15.90
CA LEU A 173 13.12 -6.91 -16.85
C LEU A 173 11.64 -6.96 -17.23
N LEU A 174 11.13 -8.12 -17.61
CA LEU A 174 9.72 -8.31 -17.94
C LEU A 174 8.83 -7.97 -16.73
N SER A 175 9.17 -8.49 -15.54
CA SER A 175 8.44 -8.17 -14.30
C SER A 175 8.42 -6.67 -14.00
N GLY A 176 9.56 -6.00 -14.19
CA GLY A 176 9.68 -4.56 -13.97
C GLY A 176 8.84 -3.74 -14.93
N LYS A 177 8.88 -4.07 -16.22
CA LYS A 177 8.10 -3.38 -17.27
C LYS A 177 6.60 -3.59 -17.11
N CYS A 178 6.17 -4.82 -16.85
CA CYS A 178 4.76 -5.12 -16.55
C CYS A 178 4.28 -4.39 -15.29
N GLY A 179 5.09 -4.41 -14.22
CA GLY A 179 4.78 -3.71 -12.99
C GLY A 179 4.66 -2.19 -13.18
N ALA A 180 5.60 -1.59 -13.93
CA ALA A 180 5.55 -0.16 -14.25
C ALA A 180 4.31 0.21 -15.07
N ALA A 181 3.93 -0.59 -16.07
CA ALA A 181 2.73 -0.39 -16.88
C ALA A 181 1.46 -0.46 -16.01
N MET A 182 1.35 -1.48 -15.15
CA MET A 182 0.22 -1.61 -14.22
C MET A 182 0.12 -0.40 -13.28
N VAL A 183 1.25 0.05 -12.73
CA VAL A 183 1.30 1.25 -11.87
C VAL A 183 0.81 2.49 -12.62
N ARG A 184 1.30 2.72 -13.84
CA ARG A 184 0.86 3.87 -14.67
C ARG A 184 -0.64 3.82 -14.95
N GLY A 185 -1.15 2.65 -15.34
CA GLY A 185 -2.57 2.46 -15.63
C GLY A 185 -3.45 2.76 -14.41
N ILE A 186 -3.18 2.16 -13.27
CA ILE A 186 -3.96 2.38 -12.04
C ILE A 186 -3.88 3.84 -11.61
N GLN A 187 -2.67 4.41 -11.56
CA GLN A 187 -2.47 5.79 -11.08
C GLN A 187 -3.00 6.85 -12.04
N SER A 188 -3.25 6.52 -13.32
CA SER A 188 -3.91 7.42 -14.27
C SER A 188 -5.33 7.82 -13.83
N GLN A 189 -5.95 7.01 -12.96
CA GLN A 189 -7.28 7.26 -12.41
C GLN A 189 -7.26 8.11 -11.13
N GLY A 190 -6.07 8.57 -10.70
CA GLY A 190 -5.93 9.42 -9.51
C GLY A 190 -5.93 8.67 -8.18
N VAL A 191 -5.81 7.35 -8.20
CA VAL A 191 -5.61 6.47 -7.02
C VAL A 191 -4.18 5.97 -6.97
N GLY A 192 -3.74 5.45 -5.82
CA GLY A 192 -2.38 4.94 -5.62
C GLY A 192 -2.25 3.45 -5.82
N THR A 193 -1.01 3.02 -6.00
CA THR A 193 -0.58 1.62 -6.01
C THR A 193 0.38 1.34 -4.86
N SER A 194 0.46 0.07 -4.44
CA SER A 194 1.48 -0.40 -3.52
C SER A 194 2.20 -1.59 -4.15
N VAL A 195 3.33 -1.35 -4.80
CA VAL A 195 4.12 -2.44 -5.38
C VAL A 195 4.66 -3.34 -4.28
N LYS A 196 4.55 -4.67 -4.46
CA LYS A 196 4.79 -5.65 -3.41
C LYS A 196 5.40 -6.94 -3.95
N HIS A 197 6.10 -7.70 -3.14
CA HIS A 197 6.52 -7.48 -1.76
C HIS A 197 8.02 -7.20 -1.73
N PHE A 198 8.42 -6.04 -1.31
CA PHE A 198 9.81 -5.55 -1.39
C PHE A 198 10.64 -6.04 -0.20
N ALA A 199 11.53 -7.05 -0.37
CA ALA A 199 11.83 -7.78 -1.57
C ALA A 199 12.10 -9.27 -1.28
N ALA A 200 12.34 -10.04 -2.34
CA ALA A 200 12.74 -11.45 -2.27
C ALA A 200 11.74 -12.37 -1.53
N ASN A 201 10.45 -12.08 -1.59
CA ASN A 201 9.38 -12.95 -1.10
C ASN A 201 9.05 -14.03 -2.15
N ASN A 202 9.91 -15.05 -2.26
CA ASN A 202 9.84 -16.08 -3.30
C ASN A 202 9.45 -17.45 -2.74
N GLN A 203 8.95 -17.51 -1.52
CA GLN A 203 8.53 -18.71 -0.81
C GLN A 203 7.43 -18.37 0.17
N GLU A 204 6.34 -19.16 0.14
CA GLU A 204 5.21 -18.98 1.06
C GLU A 204 5.30 -19.90 2.29
N SER A 205 5.96 -21.06 2.17
CA SER A 205 6.26 -21.92 3.34
C SER A 205 7.06 -21.15 4.36
N MET A 206 6.54 -21.06 5.60
CA MET A 206 7.16 -20.32 6.71
C MET A 206 7.53 -18.87 6.34
N ARG A 207 6.73 -18.20 5.52
CA ARG A 207 7.03 -16.88 4.96
C ARG A 207 7.37 -15.79 5.98
N LEU A 208 6.87 -15.94 7.22
CA LEU A 208 7.16 -15.00 8.32
C LEU A 208 8.54 -15.23 8.97
N GLN A 209 9.17 -16.37 8.75
CA GLN A 209 10.47 -16.77 9.34
C GLN A 209 11.57 -16.97 8.30
N ASN A 210 11.18 -17.09 7.02
CA ASN A 210 12.12 -17.34 5.94
C ASN A 210 13.23 -16.28 5.88
N ASP A 211 14.48 -16.74 5.68
CA ASP A 211 15.64 -15.88 5.48
C ASP A 211 16.23 -16.17 4.08
N ALA A 212 15.91 -15.32 3.13
CA ALA A 212 16.41 -15.41 1.76
C ALA A 212 17.92 -15.15 1.75
N ARG A 213 18.70 -16.22 1.66
CA ARG A 213 20.17 -16.15 1.54
C ARG A 213 20.56 -15.93 0.10
N VAL A 214 21.08 -14.75 -0.20
CA VAL A 214 21.37 -14.32 -1.57
C VAL A 214 22.60 -13.44 -1.62
N SER A 215 23.46 -13.65 -2.65
CA SER A 215 24.61 -12.78 -2.86
C SER A 215 24.17 -11.36 -3.23
N GLN A 216 25.01 -10.36 -2.93
CA GLN A 216 24.70 -8.97 -3.28
C GLN A 216 24.48 -8.78 -4.79
N ARG A 217 25.25 -9.48 -5.61
CA ARG A 217 25.07 -9.45 -7.07
C ARG A 217 23.69 -9.98 -7.48
N ALA A 218 23.32 -11.17 -7.03
CA ALA A 218 22.00 -11.74 -7.36
C ALA A 218 20.85 -10.91 -6.81
N LEU A 219 21.00 -10.35 -5.58
CA LEU A 219 20.02 -9.46 -5.00
C LEU A 219 19.76 -8.26 -5.91
N ARG A 220 20.80 -7.58 -6.36
CA ARG A 220 20.73 -6.37 -7.21
C ARG A 220 20.26 -6.66 -8.64
N GLU A 221 20.81 -7.69 -9.27
CA GLU A 221 20.57 -7.97 -10.68
C GLU A 221 19.23 -8.69 -10.94
N ILE A 222 18.70 -9.42 -9.95
CA ILE A 222 17.49 -10.25 -10.11
C ILE A 222 16.37 -9.77 -9.19
N TYR A 223 16.53 -9.87 -7.86
CA TYR A 223 15.43 -9.69 -6.93
C TYR A 223 14.99 -8.23 -6.74
N LEU A 224 15.91 -7.29 -6.90
CA LEU A 224 15.63 -5.85 -6.79
C LEU A 224 15.39 -5.18 -8.14
N ARG A 225 15.92 -5.75 -9.24
CA ARG A 225 15.89 -5.09 -10.55
C ARG A 225 14.48 -4.79 -11.05
N GLY A 226 13.53 -5.71 -10.89
CA GLY A 226 12.13 -5.47 -11.27
C GLY A 226 11.51 -4.31 -10.49
N PHE A 227 11.77 -4.24 -9.19
CA PHE A 227 11.31 -3.13 -8.34
C PHE A 227 11.96 -1.80 -8.71
N GLU A 228 13.26 -1.80 -9.04
CA GLU A 228 13.95 -0.59 -9.49
C GLU A 228 13.29 0.00 -10.75
N ILE A 229 12.97 -0.85 -11.74
CA ILE A 229 12.29 -0.44 -12.95
C ILE A 229 10.90 0.13 -12.63
N ALA A 230 10.10 -0.59 -11.83
CA ALA A 230 8.77 -0.14 -11.45
C ALA A 230 8.78 1.18 -10.67
N VAL A 231 9.74 1.37 -9.78
CA VAL A 231 9.90 2.62 -9.02
C VAL A 231 10.27 3.78 -9.93
N LYS A 232 11.23 3.59 -10.83
CA LYS A 232 11.74 4.66 -11.70
C LYS A 232 10.78 5.00 -12.85
N GLU A 233 10.14 3.99 -13.45
CA GLU A 233 9.27 4.19 -14.62
C GLU A 233 7.78 4.31 -14.26
N GLY A 234 7.32 3.59 -13.22
CA GLY A 234 5.92 3.62 -12.76
C GLY A 234 5.65 4.67 -11.70
N ARG A 235 6.63 4.98 -10.85
CA ARG A 235 6.53 5.94 -9.73
C ARG A 235 5.36 5.64 -8.80
N PRO A 236 5.30 4.42 -8.21
CA PRO A 236 4.23 4.02 -7.32
C PRO A 236 4.12 4.96 -6.12
N TRP A 237 2.89 5.23 -5.66
CA TRP A 237 2.70 6.06 -4.47
C TRP A 237 3.20 5.37 -3.22
N THR A 238 3.07 4.04 -3.14
CA THR A 238 3.55 3.27 -2.02
C THR A 238 4.32 2.02 -2.46
N VAL A 239 5.22 1.56 -1.59
CA VAL A 239 5.95 0.29 -1.70
C VAL A 239 5.69 -0.50 -0.45
N MET A 240 5.31 -1.78 -0.59
CA MET A 240 5.09 -2.66 0.55
C MET A 240 6.33 -3.51 0.83
N SER A 241 6.90 -3.36 2.02
CA SER A 241 7.99 -4.21 2.51
C SER A 241 7.49 -5.64 2.81
N SER A 242 8.32 -6.65 2.55
CA SER A 242 7.91 -8.06 2.63
C SER A 242 8.00 -8.66 4.03
N TYR A 243 7.49 -9.90 4.19
CA TYR A 243 7.53 -10.63 5.47
C TYR A 243 8.90 -11.20 5.82
N ASN A 244 9.67 -11.61 4.81
CA ASN A 244 10.87 -12.40 4.98
C ASN A 244 12.07 -11.58 5.46
N ARG A 245 13.11 -12.31 5.82
CA ARG A 245 14.46 -11.77 5.99
C ARG A 245 15.24 -11.83 4.68
N ILE A 246 16.23 -10.96 4.56
CA ILE A 246 17.27 -11.04 3.54
C ILE A 246 18.63 -11.01 4.25
N ASN A 247 19.37 -12.10 4.19
CA ASN A 247 20.69 -12.22 4.77
C ASN A 247 20.75 -11.85 6.27
N GLY A 248 19.68 -12.10 7.00
CA GLY A 248 19.57 -11.89 8.45
C GLY A 248 18.48 -10.91 8.90
N PRO A 249 18.54 -9.60 8.56
CA PRO A 249 17.49 -8.67 8.97
C PRO A 249 16.18 -8.90 8.23
N TYR A 250 15.06 -8.59 8.88
CA TYR A 250 13.77 -8.50 8.21
C TYR A 250 13.76 -7.32 7.24
N THR A 251 13.10 -7.48 6.10
CA THR A 251 13.01 -6.40 5.09
C THR A 251 12.39 -5.14 5.66
N GLN A 252 11.38 -5.29 6.53
CA GLN A 252 10.69 -4.18 7.21
C GLN A 252 11.60 -3.42 8.18
N GLU A 253 12.69 -4.03 8.63
CA GLU A 253 13.65 -3.49 9.60
C GLU A 253 15.00 -3.14 8.96
N SER A 254 15.13 -3.31 7.64
CA SER A 254 16.38 -3.13 6.91
C SER A 254 16.54 -1.70 6.40
N ARG A 255 17.32 -0.89 7.13
CA ARG A 255 17.66 0.46 6.69
C ARG A 255 18.44 0.45 5.37
N GLU A 256 19.30 -0.55 5.14
CA GLU A 256 20.00 -0.72 3.85
C GLU A 256 18.98 -0.86 2.70
N LEU A 257 17.96 -1.71 2.86
CA LEU A 257 16.96 -1.94 1.83
C LEU A 257 16.04 -0.74 1.64
N LEU A 258 15.43 -0.24 2.72
CA LEU A 258 14.35 0.75 2.66
C LEU A 258 14.85 2.20 2.54
N THR A 259 16.05 2.50 3.03
CA THR A 259 16.62 3.84 2.94
C THR A 259 17.72 3.89 1.89
N THR A 260 18.81 3.13 2.05
CA THR A 260 19.97 3.26 1.15
C THR A 260 19.60 2.85 -0.28
N VAL A 261 19.06 1.65 -0.50
CA VAL A 261 18.72 1.17 -1.85
C VAL A 261 17.52 1.91 -2.42
N LEU A 262 16.40 1.85 -1.72
CA LEU A 262 15.13 2.34 -2.27
C LEU A 262 15.12 3.87 -2.43
N ARG A 263 15.64 4.61 -1.45
CA ARG A 263 15.56 6.07 -1.43
C ARG A 263 16.81 6.75 -1.94
N ASP A 264 17.97 6.43 -1.35
CA ASP A 264 19.21 7.16 -1.66
C ASP A 264 19.72 6.80 -3.05
N GLU A 265 19.65 5.52 -3.48
CA GLU A 265 20.13 5.08 -4.79
C GLU A 265 19.05 5.23 -5.90
N TRP A 266 17.78 4.90 -5.63
CA TRP A 266 16.74 4.93 -6.66
C TRP A 266 15.93 6.22 -6.68
N GLY A 267 16.05 7.07 -5.66
CA GLY A 267 15.35 8.34 -5.56
C GLY A 267 13.86 8.20 -5.24
N TYR A 268 13.46 7.16 -4.52
CA TYR A 268 12.06 6.95 -4.17
C TYR A 268 11.59 7.92 -3.07
N GLU A 269 10.59 8.72 -3.37
CA GLU A 269 10.03 9.73 -2.46
C GLU A 269 8.69 9.30 -1.83
N GLY A 270 8.10 8.19 -2.28
CA GLY A 270 6.80 7.73 -1.81
C GLY A 270 6.81 7.08 -0.42
N LEU A 271 5.65 6.55 -0.02
CA LEU A 271 5.44 5.92 1.27
C LEU A 271 5.90 4.45 1.26
N VAL A 272 6.58 4.00 2.30
CA VAL A 272 6.81 2.58 2.56
C VAL A 272 5.81 2.10 3.59
N VAL A 273 5.04 1.08 3.23
CA VAL A 273 4.07 0.43 4.12
C VAL A 273 4.53 -1.00 4.43
N SER A 274 4.32 -1.46 5.67
CA SER A 274 4.60 -2.86 6.00
C SER A 274 3.59 -3.81 5.37
N ASP A 275 3.99 -5.03 5.09
CA ASP A 275 3.03 -6.12 4.88
C ASP A 275 2.26 -6.42 6.19
N TRP A 276 1.07 -7.05 6.08
CA TRP A 276 0.10 -7.23 7.16
C TRP A 276 0.51 -8.31 8.16
N ILE A 277 0.22 -8.07 9.45
CA ILE A 277 0.32 -9.07 10.53
C ILE A 277 1.77 -9.54 10.84
N GLY A 278 2.77 -9.00 10.23
CA GLY A 278 4.16 -9.29 10.57
C GLY A 278 4.51 -8.67 11.93
N LYS A 279 4.56 -9.47 13.00
CA LYS A 279 5.11 -8.99 14.29
C LYS A 279 6.60 -8.71 14.12
N ARG A 280 6.97 -7.44 14.04
CA ARG A 280 8.33 -6.94 13.85
C ARG A 280 8.67 -5.94 14.94
N ASN A 281 9.94 -5.61 15.07
CA ASN A 281 10.37 -4.58 15.99
C ASN A 281 9.91 -3.20 15.48
N THR A 282 8.93 -2.60 16.15
CA THR A 282 8.34 -1.31 15.80
C THR A 282 9.40 -0.21 15.66
N VAL A 283 10.33 -0.14 16.60
CA VAL A 283 11.39 0.88 16.63
C VAL A 283 12.35 0.72 15.45
N ALA A 284 12.75 -0.52 15.16
CA ALA A 284 13.62 -0.82 14.02
C ALA A 284 12.94 -0.51 12.68
N GLN A 285 11.63 -0.74 12.55
CA GLN A 285 10.86 -0.37 11.36
C GLN A 285 10.90 1.14 11.10
N VAL A 286 10.59 1.97 12.10
CA VAL A 286 10.62 3.42 11.96
C VAL A 286 12.03 3.91 11.63
N HIS A 287 13.05 3.40 12.33
CA HIS A 287 14.45 3.74 12.04
C HIS A 287 14.88 3.37 10.61
N ALA A 288 14.42 2.22 10.11
CA ALA A 288 14.71 1.75 8.76
C ALA A 288 14.02 2.57 7.66
N GLY A 289 12.97 3.33 7.98
CA GLY A 289 12.17 4.08 7.01
C GLY A 289 10.98 3.28 6.45
N ASN A 290 10.47 2.30 7.22
CA ASN A 290 9.14 1.72 7.03
C ASN A 290 8.14 2.71 7.65
N ASP A 291 7.49 3.51 6.83
CA ASP A 291 6.81 4.73 7.25
C ASP A 291 5.44 4.49 7.91
N LEU A 292 4.74 3.43 7.48
CA LEU A 292 3.39 3.10 7.96
C LEU A 292 3.28 1.61 8.26
N MET A 293 2.96 1.28 9.50
CA MET A 293 2.76 -0.10 9.93
C MET A 293 1.31 -0.52 9.78
N MET A 294 1.04 -1.50 8.92
CA MET A 294 -0.28 -2.05 8.64
C MET A 294 -0.40 -3.51 9.13
N PRO A 295 -1.58 -3.94 9.56
CA PRO A 295 -2.82 -3.18 9.76
C PRO A 295 -2.76 -2.22 10.96
N GLY A 296 -1.71 -2.30 11.77
CA GLY A 296 -1.47 -1.50 12.95
C GLY A 296 -2.05 -2.09 14.24
N GLU A 297 -1.29 -1.95 15.31
CA GLU A 297 -1.72 -2.28 16.68
C GLU A 297 -1.53 -1.06 17.59
N PRO A 298 -2.47 -0.75 18.50
CA PRO A 298 -2.34 0.42 19.38
C PRO A 298 -1.07 0.41 20.25
N ALA A 299 -0.51 -0.78 20.51
CA ALA A 299 0.75 -0.95 21.24
C ALA A 299 1.93 -0.30 20.51
N GLN A 300 1.98 -0.39 19.18
CA GLN A 300 3.08 0.13 18.38
C GLN A 300 3.26 1.65 18.52
N ALA A 301 2.17 2.40 18.56
CA ALA A 301 2.26 3.85 18.79
C ALA A 301 2.86 4.18 20.17
N ARG A 302 2.51 3.41 21.21
CA ARG A 302 3.11 3.57 22.54
C ARG A 302 4.60 3.22 22.57
N GLU A 303 4.98 2.12 21.87
CA GLU A 303 6.39 1.73 21.74
C GLU A 303 7.24 2.81 21.07
N ILE A 304 6.72 3.49 20.04
CA ILE A 304 7.40 4.62 19.39
C ILE A 304 7.62 5.76 20.39
N VAL A 305 6.57 6.16 21.12
CA VAL A 305 6.65 7.25 22.11
C VAL A 305 7.67 6.92 23.21
N GLU A 306 7.62 5.71 23.76
CA GLU A 306 8.57 5.26 24.78
C GLU A 306 10.01 5.20 24.25
N ALA A 307 10.20 4.75 23.01
CA ALA A 307 11.51 4.67 22.40
C ALA A 307 12.13 6.05 22.19
N VAL A 308 11.35 7.04 21.75
CA VAL A 308 11.83 8.41 21.61
C VAL A 308 12.16 9.01 22.97
N ARG A 309 11.27 8.88 23.95
CA ARG A 309 11.50 9.42 25.32
C ARG A 309 12.71 8.81 26.03
N SER A 310 13.00 7.55 25.75
CA SER A 310 14.18 6.85 26.28
C SER A 310 15.45 7.00 25.45
N GLY A 311 15.44 7.75 24.34
CA GLY A 311 16.58 7.96 23.45
C GLY A 311 16.94 6.73 22.58
N ARG A 312 16.09 5.69 22.53
CA ARG A 312 16.30 4.51 21.66
C ARG A 312 15.90 4.75 20.20
N LEU A 313 15.11 5.78 19.92
CA LEU A 313 14.71 6.22 18.60
C LEU A 313 14.84 7.74 18.51
N ALA A 314 15.45 8.24 17.43
CA ALA A 314 15.53 9.66 17.19
C ALA A 314 14.14 10.20 16.77
N GLU A 315 13.66 11.30 17.34
CA GLU A 315 12.40 11.93 16.92
C GLU A 315 12.44 12.34 15.44
N ALA A 316 13.62 12.68 14.92
CA ALA A 316 13.82 12.97 13.51
C ALA A 316 13.46 11.79 12.58
N ASP A 317 13.60 10.55 13.04
CA ASP A 317 13.17 9.36 12.27
C ASP A 317 11.64 9.32 12.20
N VAL A 318 10.96 9.60 13.30
CA VAL A 318 9.50 9.72 13.37
C VAL A 318 9.00 10.85 12.46
N ASP A 319 9.63 12.02 12.53
CA ASP A 319 9.28 13.19 11.71
C ASP A 319 9.41 12.93 10.22
N ARG A 320 10.46 12.20 9.80
CA ARG A 320 10.62 11.78 8.40
C ARG A 320 9.48 10.87 7.93
N CYS A 321 9.13 9.87 8.74
CA CYS A 321 8.03 8.96 8.42
C CYS A 321 6.68 9.70 8.37
N VAL A 322 6.39 10.55 9.36
CA VAL A 322 5.15 11.37 9.37
C VAL A 322 5.07 12.30 8.16
N THR A 323 6.19 12.92 7.78
CA THR A 323 6.26 13.78 6.60
C THR A 323 5.79 13.01 5.36
N ARG A 324 6.29 11.80 5.14
CA ARG A 324 5.91 10.95 4.00
C ARG A 324 4.46 10.50 4.06
N VAL A 325 3.94 10.17 5.24
CA VAL A 325 2.52 9.85 5.42
C VAL A 325 1.65 11.05 5.02
N LEU A 326 2.01 12.27 5.43
CA LEU A 326 1.25 13.46 5.07
C LEU A 326 1.34 13.80 3.58
N GLU A 327 2.52 13.66 2.97
CA GLU A 327 2.71 13.84 1.53
C GLU A 327 1.94 12.81 0.70
N TYR A 328 1.87 11.56 1.17
CA TYR A 328 1.01 10.53 0.60
C TYR A 328 -0.47 10.92 0.68
N ILE A 329 -0.95 11.35 1.87
CA ILE A 329 -2.36 11.72 2.08
C ILE A 329 -2.78 12.85 1.14
N LEU A 330 -1.94 13.85 0.90
CA LEU A 330 -2.20 14.95 -0.04
C LEU A 330 -2.52 14.48 -1.47
N ARG A 331 -2.04 13.31 -1.87
CA ARG A 331 -2.28 12.73 -3.20
C ARG A 331 -3.63 12.03 -3.31
N THR A 332 -4.20 11.60 -2.20
CA THR A 332 -5.37 10.69 -2.19
C THR A 332 -6.65 11.37 -2.68
N PRO A 333 -7.53 10.64 -3.37
CA PRO A 333 -8.85 11.12 -3.78
C PRO A 333 -9.65 11.65 -2.58
N ARG A 334 -9.57 10.96 -1.45
CA ARG A 334 -10.29 11.34 -0.24
C ARG A 334 -9.85 12.69 0.32
N PHE A 335 -8.54 12.97 0.35
CA PHE A 335 -8.06 14.30 0.74
C PHE A 335 -8.52 15.38 -0.25
N ARG A 336 -8.45 15.09 -1.55
CA ARG A 336 -8.87 16.00 -2.63
C ARG A 336 -10.38 16.13 -2.74
N LYS A 337 -11.15 15.35 -1.97
CA LYS A 337 -12.62 15.31 -2.03
C LYS A 337 -13.12 15.04 -3.45
N GLN A 338 -12.45 14.15 -4.15
CA GLN A 338 -12.82 13.78 -5.51
C GLN A 338 -14.20 13.11 -5.49
N ALA A 339 -15.08 13.60 -6.34
CA ALA A 339 -16.42 13.03 -6.50
C ALA A 339 -16.32 11.63 -7.13
N VAL A 340 -17.11 10.70 -6.64
CA VAL A 340 -17.22 9.33 -7.15
C VAL A 340 -18.69 9.03 -7.44
N SER A 341 -18.94 8.19 -8.43
CA SER A 341 -20.32 7.79 -8.80
C SER A 341 -20.79 6.55 -8.04
N GLU A 342 -19.86 5.77 -7.52
CA GLU A 342 -20.05 4.40 -6.99
C GLU A 342 -20.66 3.43 -8.02
N THR A 343 -20.56 3.75 -9.30
CA THR A 343 -21.10 2.97 -10.41
C THR A 343 -20.07 2.86 -11.54
N PRO A 344 -18.95 2.12 -11.34
CA PRO A 344 -17.97 1.90 -12.41
C PRO A 344 -18.60 1.16 -13.59
N ASP A 345 -18.08 1.37 -14.79
CA ASP A 345 -18.53 0.67 -16.01
C ASP A 345 -17.94 -0.76 -16.03
N LEU A 346 -18.57 -1.65 -15.26
CA LEU A 346 -18.13 -3.04 -15.13
C LEU A 346 -18.23 -3.83 -16.46
N GLU A 347 -19.11 -3.45 -17.37
CA GLU A 347 -19.22 -4.10 -18.69
C GLU A 347 -17.99 -3.77 -19.55
N ALA A 348 -17.60 -2.50 -19.61
CA ALA A 348 -16.38 -2.09 -20.29
C ALA A 348 -15.12 -2.70 -19.65
N HIS A 349 -15.07 -2.76 -18.31
CA HIS A 349 -13.93 -3.37 -17.60
C HIS A 349 -13.84 -4.89 -17.87
N ALA A 350 -14.98 -5.60 -17.89
CA ALA A 350 -15.03 -7.01 -18.25
C ALA A 350 -14.59 -7.26 -19.70
N ALA A 351 -14.93 -6.34 -20.63
CA ALA A 351 -14.47 -6.41 -22.02
C ALA A 351 -12.96 -6.28 -22.12
N VAL A 352 -12.35 -5.31 -21.40
CA VAL A 352 -10.90 -5.16 -21.32
C VAL A 352 -10.25 -6.41 -20.74
N SER A 353 -10.77 -6.92 -19.62
CA SER A 353 -10.27 -8.16 -18.98
C SER A 353 -10.27 -9.34 -19.95
N ARG A 354 -11.39 -9.55 -20.65
CA ARG A 354 -11.53 -10.64 -21.63
C ARG A 354 -10.57 -10.51 -22.81
N GLN A 355 -10.42 -9.30 -23.35
CA GLN A 355 -9.54 -9.06 -24.48
C GLN A 355 -8.08 -9.36 -24.09
N VAL A 356 -7.61 -8.81 -22.99
CA VAL A 356 -6.21 -9.00 -22.57
C VAL A 356 -5.94 -10.45 -22.13
N ALA A 357 -6.93 -11.13 -21.53
CA ALA A 357 -6.82 -12.56 -21.26
C ALA A 357 -6.62 -13.37 -22.55
N ALA A 358 -7.42 -13.06 -23.60
CA ALA A 358 -7.28 -13.74 -24.89
C ALA A 358 -5.92 -13.48 -25.55
N GLU A 359 -5.40 -12.26 -25.48
CA GLU A 359 -4.07 -11.87 -25.97
C GLU A 359 -2.93 -12.57 -25.22
N GLY A 360 -3.11 -12.86 -23.92
CA GLY A 360 -2.13 -13.55 -23.08
C GLY A 360 -2.13 -15.08 -23.23
N MET A 361 -3.13 -15.67 -23.89
CA MET A 361 -3.20 -17.13 -24.10
C MET A 361 -2.32 -17.58 -25.25
N VAL A 362 -1.32 -18.42 -24.96
CA VAL A 362 -0.41 -19.00 -25.94
C VAL A 362 -0.69 -20.48 -26.11
N LEU A 363 -1.12 -20.90 -27.30
CA LEU A 363 -1.35 -22.31 -27.63
C LEU A 363 -0.03 -23.01 -27.93
N LEU A 364 0.54 -23.69 -26.94
CA LEU A 364 1.82 -24.37 -27.08
C LEU A 364 1.74 -25.68 -27.85
N ARG A 365 0.59 -26.37 -27.78
CA ARG A 365 0.39 -27.67 -28.42
C ARG A 365 -1.10 -27.92 -28.66
N ASN A 366 -1.45 -28.46 -29.84
CA ASN A 366 -2.82 -28.84 -30.21
C ASN A 366 -2.79 -30.16 -31.01
N GLU A 367 -2.51 -31.26 -30.31
CA GLU A 367 -2.50 -32.59 -30.95
C GLU A 367 -3.92 -33.14 -31.11
N GLY A 368 -4.16 -33.82 -32.22
CA GLY A 368 -5.45 -34.37 -32.50
C GLY A 368 -6.57 -33.37 -32.78
N ALA A 369 -6.21 -32.09 -33.11
CA ALA A 369 -7.15 -30.99 -33.32
C ALA A 369 -8.19 -30.85 -32.20
N ALA A 370 -7.75 -30.94 -30.93
CA ALA A 370 -8.63 -30.77 -29.78
C ALA A 370 -9.24 -29.35 -29.69
N LEU A 371 -8.59 -28.37 -30.27
CA LEU A 371 -9.07 -26.99 -30.44
C LEU A 371 -9.20 -26.62 -31.91
N PRO A 372 -10.21 -25.84 -32.33
CA PRO A 372 -11.31 -25.29 -31.50
C PRO A 372 -12.30 -26.39 -31.08
N LEU A 373 -12.88 -26.19 -29.89
CA LEU A 373 -13.92 -27.09 -29.39
C LEU A 373 -15.16 -27.10 -30.34
N ALA A 374 -15.81 -28.25 -30.48
CA ALA A 374 -17.03 -28.34 -31.26
C ALA A 374 -18.15 -27.47 -30.66
N ALA A 375 -18.92 -26.80 -31.50
CA ALA A 375 -20.08 -26.04 -31.07
C ALA A 375 -21.06 -26.94 -30.29
N GLY A 376 -21.52 -26.47 -29.14
CA GLY A 376 -22.49 -27.19 -28.29
C GLY A 376 -21.85 -28.26 -27.38
N CYS A 377 -20.51 -28.40 -27.32
CA CYS A 377 -19.89 -29.29 -26.35
C CYS A 377 -20.13 -28.77 -24.91
N ASN A 378 -20.33 -29.71 -23.99
CA ASN A 378 -20.36 -29.36 -22.56
C ASN A 378 -18.93 -29.10 -22.06
N LEU A 379 -18.71 -27.89 -21.56
CA LEU A 379 -17.44 -27.48 -20.99
C LEU A 379 -17.58 -27.32 -19.46
N CYS A 380 -16.76 -28.05 -18.71
CA CYS A 380 -16.62 -27.83 -17.28
C CYS A 380 -15.34 -27.05 -17.04
N LEU A 381 -15.47 -25.82 -16.55
CA LEU A 381 -14.35 -25.09 -16.00
C LEU A 381 -14.09 -25.60 -14.58
N LEU A 382 -12.81 -25.77 -14.23
CA LEU A 382 -12.39 -26.25 -12.92
C LEU A 382 -12.96 -25.38 -11.80
N TYR A 383 -14.00 -25.89 -11.13
CA TYR A 383 -14.60 -25.26 -9.95
C TYR A 383 -14.24 -25.96 -8.64
N THR A 384 -13.33 -26.93 -8.69
CA THR A 384 -12.97 -27.78 -7.55
C THR A 384 -11.52 -27.65 -7.11
N SER A 385 -10.74 -26.80 -7.74
CA SER A 385 -9.38 -26.54 -7.29
C SER A 385 -9.41 -25.39 -6.27
N PRO A 386 -9.07 -25.65 -5.00
CA PRO A 386 -8.91 -24.55 -4.04
C PRO A 386 -7.88 -23.58 -4.56
N SER A 387 -8.13 -22.28 -4.39
CA SER A 387 -7.14 -21.27 -4.66
C SER A 387 -5.90 -21.54 -3.80
N PRO A 388 -4.66 -21.36 -4.30
CA PRO A 388 -3.45 -21.43 -3.47
C PRO A 388 -3.48 -20.50 -2.25
N ARG A 389 -4.43 -19.57 -2.21
CA ARG A 389 -4.69 -18.70 -1.04
C ARG A 389 -5.53 -19.38 0.03
N ASP A 390 -6.26 -20.43 -0.32
CA ASP A 390 -7.24 -21.08 0.54
C ASP A 390 -6.67 -22.35 1.22
N SER A 391 -5.37 -22.61 1.00
CA SER A 391 -4.63 -23.73 1.59
C SER A 391 -3.52 -23.27 2.54
#